data_0d887e1e4387f4806a953a05bd3efa79
#
_entry.id   0d887e1e4387f4806a953a05bd3efa79
#
_cell.length_a   1.000
_cell.length_b   1.000
_cell.length_c   1.000
_cell.angle_alpha   90.00
_cell.angle_beta   90.00
_cell.angle_gamma   90.00
#
_symmetry.space_group_name_H-M   'P 1'
#
loop_
_entity.id
_entity.type
_entity.pdbx_description
1 polymer ?
#
loop_
_entity_poly.entity_id
_entity_poly.type
_entity_poly.pdbx_seq_one_letter_code
_entity_poly.pdbx_strand_id
1 'polypeptide(L)'
;MGKMQGPQRVSVIIPTQNGEQSLTDLFVALDRQDLRPEEIIVGDSASGDATLQICRSHGAKIVPIGKGQFDHGGTRSQLAKLATGEIVVFFTQDAIPAATDSLRRLIAPLEGDIACSYGRQLPSSDATPFSAHLRLFNYPPESSIRSHADRERFGLKTVFVSNSFAAYRQGPLEEVGYFKNNLIFGEDTCTLGRLLLAGYRVAYVSEAAVYHSHNYSLVEEFRRSFDIGVLHSTEKWLLATYGRAEGVGGRYVRSVLNMLSREKKYHLLPDCVLRIISKAGGYTCGRFHAKMPARLRPLLSMNRAWWQG
;
A
#
# COMPACT_ATOMS: atom_id res chain seq x y z
N MET A 1 0.92 -18.97 32.19
CA MET A 1 2.38 -18.77 32.02
C MET A 1 2.62 -18.58 30.52
N GLY A 2 2.66 -17.33 30.05
CA GLY A 2 2.99 -17.02 28.66
C GLY A 2 4.46 -17.37 28.43
N LYS A 3 4.73 -18.21 27.42
CA LYS A 3 6.09 -18.41 26.94
C LYS A 3 6.61 -17.04 26.51
N MET A 4 7.71 -16.59 27.12
CA MET A 4 8.49 -15.48 26.57
C MET A 4 8.92 -15.93 25.17
N GLN A 5 8.25 -15.41 24.13
CA GLN A 5 8.69 -15.59 22.76
C GLN A 5 10.04 -14.86 22.66
N GLY A 6 11.06 -15.55 22.15
CA GLY A 6 12.32 -14.92 21.80
C GLY A 6 12.09 -13.77 20.79
N PRO A 7 13.11 -12.95 20.52
CA PRO A 7 12.97 -11.84 19.57
C PRO A 7 12.45 -12.37 18.24
N GLN A 8 11.30 -11.82 17.78
CA GLN A 8 10.68 -12.22 16.51
C GLN A 8 11.63 -11.87 15.36
N ARG A 9 11.96 -12.86 14.53
CA ARG A 9 12.81 -12.65 13.36
C ARG A 9 12.01 -11.90 12.27
N VAL A 10 12.60 -10.81 11.78
CA VAL A 10 11.96 -9.90 10.83
C VAL A 10 12.75 -9.84 9.54
N SER A 11 12.11 -10.08 8.41
CA SER A 11 12.65 -9.82 7.07
C SER A 11 11.97 -8.61 6.47
N VAL A 12 12.76 -7.65 5.96
CA VAL A 12 12.25 -6.48 5.23
C VAL A 12 12.30 -6.76 3.73
N ILE A 13 11.22 -6.44 3.02
CA ILE A 13 11.05 -6.70 1.59
C ILE A 13 10.76 -5.37 0.87
N ILE A 14 11.59 -5.05 -0.14
CA ILE A 14 11.52 -3.80 -0.90
C ILE A 14 11.53 -4.11 -2.41
N PRO A 15 10.36 -4.15 -3.09
CA PRO A 15 10.34 -4.11 -4.55
C PRO A 15 10.81 -2.73 -5.04
N THR A 16 11.71 -2.71 -6.03
CA THR A 16 12.30 -1.46 -6.51
C THR A 16 12.51 -1.44 -8.03
N GLN A 17 12.53 -0.23 -8.58
CA GLN A 17 12.96 0.07 -9.93
C GLN A 17 13.44 1.51 -10.00
N ASN A 18 14.69 1.72 -10.46
CA ASN A 18 15.29 3.06 -10.59
C ASN A 18 15.06 3.92 -9.32
N GLY A 19 15.43 3.36 -8.18
CA GLY A 19 15.17 3.94 -6.86
C GLY A 19 16.36 4.66 -6.23
N GLU A 20 17.40 5.02 -6.98
CA GLU A 20 18.65 5.61 -6.49
C GLU A 20 18.42 6.69 -5.42
N GLN A 21 17.55 7.66 -5.72
CA GLN A 21 17.31 8.78 -4.83
C GLN A 21 16.54 8.37 -3.55
N SER A 22 15.46 7.61 -3.71
CA SER A 22 14.57 7.26 -2.59
C SER A 22 15.14 6.16 -1.68
N LEU A 23 15.86 5.20 -2.24
CA LEU A 23 16.47 4.11 -1.47
C LEU A 23 17.58 4.57 -0.54
N THR A 24 18.35 5.59 -0.93
CA THR A 24 19.38 6.16 -0.04
C THR A 24 18.75 6.63 1.27
N ASP A 25 17.66 7.40 1.21
CA ASP A 25 16.97 7.88 2.40
C ASP A 25 16.31 6.74 3.18
N LEU A 26 15.72 5.76 2.48
CA LEU A 26 15.10 4.60 3.11
C LEU A 26 16.13 3.77 3.89
N PHE A 27 17.28 3.43 3.29
CA PHE A 27 18.31 2.65 3.96
C PHE A 27 18.91 3.39 5.16
N VAL A 28 19.17 4.69 5.04
CA VAL A 28 19.61 5.52 6.17
C VAL A 28 18.59 5.48 7.31
N ALA A 29 17.30 5.51 7.00
CA ALA A 29 16.24 5.43 8.01
C ALA A 29 16.11 4.02 8.61
N LEU A 30 16.31 2.95 7.82
CA LEU A 30 16.33 1.57 8.29
C LEU A 30 17.53 1.29 9.20
N ASP A 31 18.71 1.83 8.87
CA ASP A 31 19.92 1.72 9.68
C ASP A 31 19.79 2.40 11.06
N ARG A 32 18.86 3.33 11.21
CA ARG A 32 18.57 4.01 12.47
C ARG A 32 17.47 3.35 13.30
N GLN A 33 16.79 2.32 12.78
CA GLN A 33 15.75 1.64 13.55
C GLN A 33 16.34 0.94 14.78
N ASP A 34 15.61 1.00 15.89
CA ASP A 34 15.96 0.30 17.15
C ASP A 34 15.76 -1.22 17.03
N LEU A 35 14.85 -1.64 16.16
CA LEU A 35 14.71 -3.04 15.75
C LEU A 35 15.46 -3.27 14.44
N ARG A 36 16.50 -4.09 14.49
CA ARG A 36 17.25 -4.48 13.28
C ARG A 36 16.56 -5.66 12.62
N PRO A 37 16.21 -5.56 11.31
CA PRO A 37 15.77 -6.73 10.56
C PRO A 37 16.91 -7.74 10.43
N GLU A 38 16.58 -9.04 10.40
CA GLU A 38 17.56 -10.11 10.17
C GLU A 38 18.12 -10.09 8.75
N GLU A 39 17.27 -9.68 7.80
CA GLU A 39 17.65 -9.51 6.40
C GLU A 39 16.80 -8.43 5.74
N ILE A 40 17.37 -7.84 4.67
CA ILE A 40 16.65 -6.96 3.74
C ILE A 40 16.72 -7.63 2.37
N ILE A 41 15.56 -7.91 1.77
CA ILE A 41 15.42 -8.53 0.45
C ILE A 41 14.89 -7.47 -0.51
N VAL A 42 15.66 -7.17 -1.55
CA VAL A 42 15.28 -6.20 -2.59
C VAL A 42 14.94 -6.94 -3.88
N GLY A 43 13.71 -6.78 -4.36
CA GLY A 43 13.30 -7.26 -5.69
C GLY A 43 13.53 -6.17 -6.73
N ASP A 44 14.62 -6.26 -7.49
CA ASP A 44 14.99 -5.24 -8.47
C ASP A 44 14.42 -5.54 -9.85
N SER A 45 13.64 -4.60 -10.38
CA SER A 45 12.98 -4.72 -11.70
C SER A 45 13.84 -4.12 -12.82
N ALA A 46 15.06 -4.63 -13.00
CA ALA A 46 16.03 -4.23 -14.02
C ALA A 46 16.36 -2.73 -14.00
N SER A 47 16.75 -2.21 -12.84
CA SER A 47 17.19 -0.82 -12.67
C SER A 47 18.44 -0.52 -13.48
N GLY A 48 18.47 0.70 -14.07
CA GLY A 48 19.57 1.20 -14.87
C GLY A 48 20.42 2.30 -14.22
N ASP A 49 20.07 2.69 -12.98
CA ASP A 49 20.72 3.71 -12.17
C ASP A 49 21.59 3.08 -11.05
N ALA A 50 22.00 3.86 -10.03
CA ALA A 50 22.81 3.37 -8.93
C ALA A 50 22.04 2.50 -7.90
N THR A 51 20.77 2.15 -8.13
CA THR A 51 19.92 1.34 -7.25
C THR A 51 20.64 0.10 -6.70
N LEU A 52 21.21 -0.72 -7.60
CA LEU A 52 21.88 -1.97 -7.20
C LEU A 52 23.14 -1.74 -6.37
N GLN A 53 23.88 -0.66 -6.64
CA GLN A 53 25.06 -0.28 -5.87
C GLN A 53 24.66 0.09 -4.45
N ILE A 54 23.62 0.90 -4.28
CA ILE A 54 23.08 1.30 -2.97
C ILE A 54 22.61 0.07 -2.19
N CYS A 55 21.85 -0.83 -2.81
CA CYS A 55 21.40 -2.06 -2.14
C CYS A 55 22.57 -2.92 -1.62
N ARG A 56 23.62 -3.08 -2.43
CA ARG A 56 24.81 -3.86 -2.04
C ARG A 56 25.57 -3.22 -0.89
N SER A 57 25.73 -1.89 -0.87
CA SER A 57 26.44 -1.19 0.21
C SER A 57 25.77 -1.30 1.56
N HIS A 58 24.44 -1.57 1.59
CA HIS A 58 23.68 -1.83 2.80
C HIS A 58 23.45 -3.34 3.09
N GLY A 59 24.16 -4.23 2.40
CA GLY A 59 24.08 -5.67 2.63
C GLY A 59 22.75 -6.33 2.24
N ALA A 60 21.93 -5.68 1.39
CA ALA A 60 20.66 -6.23 0.98
C ALA A 60 20.84 -7.42 0.02
N LYS A 61 20.03 -8.47 0.21
CA LYS A 61 19.90 -9.59 -0.71
C LYS A 61 19.10 -9.16 -1.93
N ILE A 62 19.75 -9.11 -3.10
CA ILE A 62 19.11 -8.67 -4.34
C ILE A 62 18.54 -9.88 -5.08
N VAL A 63 17.26 -9.80 -5.42
CA VAL A 63 16.54 -10.77 -6.27
C VAL A 63 16.19 -10.07 -7.59
N PRO A 64 16.77 -10.48 -8.71
CA PRO A 64 16.47 -9.86 -9.99
C PRO A 64 15.07 -10.24 -10.46
N ILE A 65 14.31 -9.25 -10.88
CA ILE A 65 13.02 -9.40 -11.55
C ILE A 65 13.22 -9.02 -13.02
N GLY A 66 12.90 -9.92 -13.93
CA GLY A 66 13.09 -9.69 -15.35
C GLY A 66 12.34 -8.44 -15.83
N LYS A 67 12.92 -7.77 -16.85
CA LYS A 67 12.28 -6.59 -17.46
C LYS A 67 10.87 -6.92 -17.93
N GLY A 68 9.89 -6.16 -17.49
CA GLY A 68 8.47 -6.38 -17.80
C GLY A 68 7.82 -7.56 -17.06
N GLN A 69 8.53 -8.25 -16.16
CA GLN A 69 7.99 -9.38 -15.37
C GLN A 69 7.50 -8.94 -13.97
N PHE A 70 7.60 -7.66 -13.65
CA PHE A 70 7.10 -7.17 -12.37
C PHE A 70 5.57 -7.34 -12.29
N ASP A 71 5.13 -8.04 -11.27
CA ASP A 71 3.74 -8.17 -10.88
C ASP A 71 3.61 -7.82 -9.39
N HIS A 72 2.67 -6.96 -9.05
CA HIS A 72 2.53 -6.47 -7.66
C HIS A 72 2.38 -7.60 -6.65
N GLY A 73 1.54 -8.58 -6.93
CA GLY A 73 1.30 -9.72 -6.06
C GLY A 73 2.34 -10.82 -6.21
N GLY A 74 2.64 -11.21 -7.46
CA GLY A 74 3.60 -12.28 -7.77
C GLY A 74 5.00 -11.98 -7.26
N THR A 75 5.51 -10.77 -7.52
CA THR A 75 6.82 -10.33 -7.02
C THR A 75 6.88 -10.34 -5.50
N ARG A 76 5.87 -9.75 -4.80
CA ARG A 76 5.84 -9.77 -3.34
C ARG A 76 5.74 -11.17 -2.77
N SER A 77 4.97 -12.06 -3.39
CA SER A 77 4.87 -13.46 -3.00
C SER A 77 6.19 -14.21 -3.17
N GLN A 78 6.88 -13.98 -4.29
CA GLN A 78 8.20 -14.57 -4.54
C GLN A 78 9.19 -14.15 -3.47
N LEU A 79 9.27 -12.86 -3.16
CA LEU A 79 10.20 -12.32 -2.17
C LEU A 79 9.83 -12.78 -0.74
N ALA A 80 8.53 -12.85 -0.39
CA ALA A 80 8.09 -13.35 0.90
C ALA A 80 8.46 -14.82 1.14
N LYS A 81 8.38 -15.67 0.09
CA LYS A 81 8.79 -17.08 0.17
C LYS A 81 10.29 -17.28 0.36
N LEU A 82 11.11 -16.29 -0.02
CA LEU A 82 12.56 -16.30 0.19
C LEU A 82 12.97 -15.78 1.56
N ALA A 83 12.05 -15.13 2.28
CA ALA A 83 12.28 -14.55 3.58
C ALA A 83 12.38 -15.65 4.66
N THR A 84 13.34 -15.48 5.58
CA THR A 84 13.59 -16.42 6.70
C THR A 84 12.95 -15.97 8.01
N GLY A 85 12.49 -14.72 8.05
CA GLY A 85 11.82 -14.14 9.22
C GLY A 85 10.42 -14.71 9.44
N GLU A 86 9.97 -14.76 10.68
CA GLU A 86 8.60 -15.12 11.06
C GLU A 86 7.60 -14.01 10.70
N ILE A 87 8.13 -12.79 10.60
CA ILE A 87 7.40 -11.60 10.15
C ILE A 87 8.08 -11.06 8.90
N VAL A 88 7.28 -10.78 7.87
CA VAL A 88 7.72 -10.08 6.67
C VAL A 88 7.16 -8.65 6.66
N VAL A 89 8.03 -7.67 6.49
CA VAL A 89 7.67 -6.24 6.42
C VAL A 89 7.91 -5.73 5.02
N PHE A 90 6.86 -5.22 4.40
CA PHE A 90 6.93 -4.61 3.08
C PHE A 90 7.12 -3.10 3.18
N PHE A 91 8.04 -2.59 2.38
CA PHE A 91 8.18 -1.17 2.07
C PHE A 91 8.07 -0.94 0.57
N THR A 92 7.54 0.20 0.14
CA THR A 92 7.89 0.77 -1.16
C THR A 92 9.18 1.56 -1.00
N GLN A 93 9.94 1.68 -2.10
CA GLN A 93 11.26 2.33 -2.09
C GLN A 93 11.27 3.79 -1.58
N ASP A 94 10.10 4.43 -1.54
CA ASP A 94 9.88 5.85 -1.18
C ASP A 94 9.09 6.04 0.13
N ALA A 95 8.93 4.99 0.92
CA ALA A 95 8.27 5.04 2.23
C ALA A 95 9.32 5.13 3.35
N ILE A 96 9.60 6.33 3.83
CA ILE A 96 10.68 6.60 4.77
C ILE A 96 10.18 6.54 6.22
N PRO A 97 10.69 5.66 7.10
CA PRO A 97 10.35 5.64 8.53
C PRO A 97 10.49 7.02 9.19
N ALA A 98 9.44 7.46 9.88
CA ALA A 98 9.38 8.78 10.49
C ALA A 98 10.06 8.83 11.88
N ALA A 99 10.27 7.69 12.53
CA ALA A 99 10.90 7.57 13.83
C ALA A 99 11.78 6.31 13.91
N THR A 100 12.70 6.29 14.85
CA THR A 100 13.64 5.16 15.03
C THR A 100 12.98 3.88 15.55
N ASP A 101 11.77 3.98 16.05
CA ASP A 101 10.98 2.84 16.57
C ASP A 101 9.78 2.46 15.67
N SER A 102 9.71 3.04 14.45
CA SER A 102 8.59 2.77 13.53
C SER A 102 8.43 1.28 13.20
N LEU A 103 9.53 0.57 12.96
CA LEU A 103 9.51 -0.84 12.62
C LEU A 103 9.05 -1.69 13.81
N ARG A 104 9.59 -1.45 15.01
CA ARG A 104 9.19 -2.15 16.23
C ARG A 104 7.71 -1.92 16.56
N ARG A 105 7.23 -0.70 16.45
CA ARG A 105 5.80 -0.37 16.66
C ARG A 105 4.89 -1.07 15.66
N LEU A 106 5.32 -1.15 14.39
CA LEU A 106 4.54 -1.81 13.35
C LEU A 106 4.27 -3.28 13.67
N ILE A 107 5.30 -4.01 14.14
CA ILE A 107 5.18 -5.44 14.39
C ILE A 107 4.61 -5.79 15.77
N ALA A 108 4.62 -4.84 16.71
CA ALA A 108 4.18 -5.07 18.10
C ALA A 108 2.80 -5.73 18.26
N PRO A 109 1.77 -5.42 17.46
CA PRO A 109 0.46 -6.06 17.61
C PRO A 109 0.35 -7.46 16.96
N LEU A 110 1.38 -7.97 16.27
CA LEU A 110 1.32 -9.23 15.51
C LEU A 110 1.38 -10.48 16.42
N GLU A 111 0.35 -10.63 17.25
CA GLU A 111 0.18 -11.74 18.18
C GLU A 111 -1.20 -12.38 18.01
N GLY A 112 -1.35 -13.63 18.51
CA GLY A 112 -2.63 -14.34 18.52
C GLY A 112 -3.25 -14.44 17.11
N ASP A 113 -4.40 -13.84 16.92
CA ASP A 113 -5.15 -13.82 15.65
C ASP A 113 -4.87 -12.58 14.77
N ILE A 114 -4.00 -11.65 15.21
CA ILE A 114 -3.59 -10.52 14.36
C ILE A 114 -2.52 -11.01 13.39
N ALA A 115 -2.89 -11.17 12.13
CA ALA A 115 -2.02 -11.68 11.08
C ALA A 115 -1.31 -10.59 10.28
N CYS A 116 -1.87 -9.37 10.27
CA CYS A 116 -1.36 -8.25 9.51
C CYS A 116 -1.41 -6.97 10.34
N SER A 117 -0.40 -6.12 10.19
CA SER A 117 -0.42 -4.75 10.66
C SER A 117 0.04 -3.80 9.56
N TYR A 118 -0.40 -2.53 9.59
CA TYR A 118 0.09 -1.51 8.69
C TYR A 118 0.20 -0.18 9.41
N GLY A 119 1.21 0.60 8.98
CA GLY A 119 1.53 1.87 9.59
C GLY A 119 0.83 3.06 8.96
N ARG A 120 0.98 4.20 9.62
CA ARG A 120 0.49 5.50 9.20
C ARG A 120 1.38 6.08 8.11
N GLN A 121 0.76 6.57 7.04
CA GLN A 121 1.47 7.37 6.03
C GLN A 121 1.25 8.86 6.32
N LEU A 122 2.34 9.55 6.56
CA LEU A 122 2.38 11.01 6.70
C LEU A 122 2.69 11.66 5.35
N PRO A 123 2.19 12.86 5.09
CA PRO A 123 2.57 13.58 3.88
C PRO A 123 4.06 13.89 3.87
N SER A 124 4.70 13.71 2.71
CA SER A 124 6.08 14.15 2.47
C SER A 124 6.18 15.67 2.51
N SER A 125 7.40 16.21 2.67
CA SER A 125 7.63 17.65 2.81
C SER A 125 7.17 18.49 1.59
N ASP A 126 7.15 17.87 0.41
CA ASP A 126 6.72 18.44 -0.86
C ASP A 126 5.24 18.21 -1.18
N ALA A 127 4.49 17.60 -0.26
CA ALA A 127 3.09 17.22 -0.51
C ALA A 127 2.20 18.43 -0.80
N THR A 128 1.49 18.39 -1.92
CA THR A 128 0.45 19.39 -2.22
C THR A 128 -0.70 19.31 -1.19
N PRO A 129 -1.52 20.37 -1.02
CA PRO A 129 -2.63 20.35 -0.07
C PRO A 129 -3.57 19.16 -0.25
N PHE A 130 -3.85 18.74 -1.50
CA PHE A 130 -4.71 17.60 -1.78
C PHE A 130 -4.04 16.26 -1.46
N SER A 131 -2.75 16.13 -1.77
CA SER A 131 -1.96 14.95 -1.43
C SER A 131 -1.86 14.78 0.08
N ALA A 132 -1.50 15.84 0.81
CA ALA A 132 -1.42 15.84 2.26
C ALA A 132 -2.77 15.50 2.90
N HIS A 133 -3.86 16.15 2.45
CA HIS A 133 -5.20 15.89 2.96
C HIS A 133 -5.63 14.42 2.74
N LEU A 134 -5.32 13.85 1.57
CA LEU A 134 -5.66 12.46 1.26
C LEU A 134 -4.95 11.48 2.22
N ARG A 135 -3.68 11.75 2.58
CA ARG A 135 -2.95 10.93 3.57
C ARG A 135 -3.61 11.02 4.94
N LEU A 136 -3.84 12.22 5.44
CA LEU A 136 -4.46 12.44 6.75
C LEU A 136 -5.89 11.87 6.83
N PHE A 137 -6.65 11.92 5.73
CA PHE A 137 -7.98 11.31 5.65
C PHE A 137 -7.97 9.78 5.70
N ASN A 138 -6.98 9.16 5.05
CA ASN A 138 -6.89 7.69 4.99
C ASN A 138 -6.17 7.08 6.20
N TYR A 139 -5.28 7.84 6.83
CA TYR A 139 -4.44 7.40 7.94
C TYR A 139 -4.65 8.30 9.17
N PRO A 140 -5.76 8.12 9.90
CA PRO A 140 -6.08 8.93 11.09
C PRO A 140 -5.05 8.74 12.21
N PRO A 141 -5.02 9.64 13.22
CA PRO A 141 -4.06 9.53 14.32
C PRO A 141 -4.38 8.43 15.34
N GLU A 142 -5.56 7.82 15.26
CA GLU A 142 -5.99 6.77 16.19
C GLU A 142 -5.73 5.39 15.60
N SER A 143 -5.05 4.53 16.36
CA SER A 143 -4.84 3.11 16.06
C SER A 143 -6.15 2.32 16.15
N SER A 144 -6.27 1.23 15.41
CA SER A 144 -7.46 0.38 15.43
C SER A 144 -7.15 -1.06 15.05
N ILE A 145 -7.93 -2.00 15.58
CA ILE A 145 -7.93 -3.39 15.15
C ILE A 145 -9.26 -3.66 14.45
N ARG A 146 -9.21 -4.38 13.33
CA ARG A 146 -10.39 -4.73 12.53
C ARG A 146 -10.41 -6.22 12.24
N SER A 147 -11.63 -6.76 12.22
CA SER A 147 -11.99 -8.13 11.87
C SER A 147 -12.94 -8.14 10.68
N HIS A 148 -13.32 -9.32 10.20
CA HIS A 148 -14.35 -9.45 9.17
C HIS A 148 -15.72 -8.87 9.60
N ALA A 149 -16.08 -8.94 10.88
CA ALA A 149 -17.34 -8.41 11.40
C ALA A 149 -17.47 -6.88 11.22
N ASP A 150 -16.34 -6.17 11.21
CA ASP A 150 -16.30 -4.72 11.07
C ASP A 150 -16.71 -4.21 9.67
N ARG A 151 -16.98 -5.11 8.70
CA ARG A 151 -17.46 -4.76 7.36
C ARG A 151 -18.79 -4.00 7.38
N GLU A 152 -19.64 -4.26 8.36
CA GLU A 152 -20.93 -3.55 8.51
C GLU A 152 -20.72 -2.07 8.85
N ARG A 153 -19.68 -1.76 9.63
CA ARG A 153 -19.32 -0.40 10.06
C ARG A 153 -18.45 0.34 9.03
N PHE A 154 -17.44 -0.33 8.49
CA PHE A 154 -16.41 0.32 7.68
C PHE A 154 -16.56 0.06 6.18
N GLY A 155 -17.41 -0.90 5.78
CA GLY A 155 -17.56 -1.29 4.39
C GLY A 155 -16.22 -1.72 3.80
N LEU A 156 -15.93 -1.29 2.58
CA LEU A 156 -14.68 -1.62 1.91
C LEU A 156 -13.41 -1.13 2.65
N LYS A 157 -13.52 -0.13 3.54
CA LYS A 157 -12.38 0.28 4.39
C LYS A 157 -11.95 -0.80 5.40
N THR A 158 -12.75 -1.83 5.63
CA THR A 158 -12.37 -2.98 6.47
C THR A 158 -11.12 -3.67 5.94
N VAL A 159 -10.97 -3.75 4.61
CA VAL A 159 -9.82 -4.35 3.92
C VAL A 159 -8.79 -3.31 3.45
N PHE A 160 -8.84 -2.11 3.99
CA PHE A 160 -7.84 -1.08 3.67
C PHE A 160 -6.51 -1.38 4.35
N VAL A 161 -5.47 -1.49 3.56
CA VAL A 161 -4.06 -1.70 3.94
C VAL A 161 -3.18 -1.11 2.85
N SER A 162 -1.91 -0.93 3.10
CA SER A 162 -0.94 -0.55 2.06
C SER A 162 0.42 -1.19 2.31
N ASN A 163 0.88 -1.98 1.35
CA ASN A 163 2.21 -2.58 1.34
C ASN A 163 3.36 -1.55 1.20
N SER A 164 3.05 -0.26 1.21
CA SER A 164 4.08 0.77 1.36
C SER A 164 4.71 0.76 2.76
N PHE A 165 3.97 0.31 3.78
CA PHE A 165 4.49 0.03 5.12
C PHE A 165 3.51 -0.90 5.85
N ALA A 166 3.69 -2.20 5.65
CA ALA A 166 2.83 -3.24 6.24
C ALA A 166 3.65 -4.46 6.64
N ALA A 167 3.24 -5.11 7.72
CA ALA A 167 3.86 -6.32 8.23
C ALA A 167 2.85 -7.46 8.27
N TYR A 168 3.31 -8.67 7.95
CA TYR A 168 2.52 -9.89 7.94
C TYR A 168 3.24 -11.00 8.68
N ARG A 169 2.51 -11.79 9.46
CA ARG A 169 3.01 -13.05 9.97
C ARG A 169 3.07 -14.04 8.82
N GLN A 170 4.23 -14.72 8.68
CA GLN A 170 4.51 -15.61 7.54
C GLN A 170 3.50 -16.77 7.45
N GLY A 171 3.20 -17.44 8.56
CA GLY A 171 2.25 -18.57 8.57
C GLY A 171 0.85 -18.21 8.05
N PRO A 172 0.15 -17.21 8.62
CA PRO A 172 -1.14 -16.75 8.09
C PRO A 172 -1.09 -16.27 6.63
N LEU A 173 0.00 -15.60 6.22
CA LEU A 173 0.18 -15.15 4.85
C LEU A 173 0.31 -16.33 3.89
N GLU A 174 1.02 -17.39 4.28
CA GLU A 174 1.14 -18.64 3.53
C GLU A 174 -0.20 -19.37 3.45
N GLU A 175 -0.92 -19.48 4.56
CA GLU A 175 -2.23 -20.13 4.65
C GLU A 175 -3.22 -19.56 3.63
N VAL A 176 -3.23 -18.24 3.43
CA VAL A 176 -4.10 -17.61 2.43
C VAL A 176 -3.49 -17.57 1.02
N GLY A 177 -2.35 -18.23 0.78
CA GLY A 177 -1.70 -18.35 -0.52
C GLY A 177 -0.94 -17.11 -0.95
N TYR A 178 -0.40 -16.33 -0.02
CA TYR A 178 0.35 -15.10 -0.26
C TYR A 178 -0.47 -14.04 -1.00
N PHE A 179 0.17 -13.22 -1.83
CA PHE A 179 -0.49 -12.19 -2.63
C PHE A 179 -0.98 -12.77 -3.95
N LYS A 180 -2.18 -12.36 -4.37
CA LYS A 180 -2.71 -12.74 -5.67
C LYS A 180 -1.90 -12.07 -6.78
N ASN A 181 -1.41 -12.84 -7.72
CA ASN A 181 -0.73 -12.37 -8.92
C ASN A 181 -1.73 -11.95 -10.02
N ASN A 182 -1.22 -11.33 -11.06
CA ASN A 182 -1.99 -10.86 -12.20
C ASN A 182 -3.15 -9.94 -11.84
N LEU A 183 -2.95 -9.10 -10.83
CA LEU A 183 -3.83 -7.98 -10.51
C LEU A 183 -3.25 -6.68 -11.08
N ILE A 184 -4.12 -5.80 -11.57
CA ILE A 184 -3.71 -4.48 -12.02
C ILE A 184 -3.03 -3.69 -10.88
N PHE A 185 -3.50 -3.89 -9.64
CA PHE A 185 -2.93 -3.51 -8.34
C PHE A 185 -3.89 -3.99 -7.24
N GLY A 186 -3.62 -3.67 -5.92
CA GLY A 186 -4.53 -3.96 -4.80
C GLY A 186 -4.42 -5.41 -4.32
N GLU A 187 -3.28 -6.04 -4.57
CA GLU A 187 -2.90 -7.35 -4.05
C GLU A 187 -2.95 -7.40 -2.52
N ASP A 188 -2.58 -6.28 -1.88
CA ASP A 188 -2.64 -6.08 -0.43
C ASP A 188 -4.09 -6.12 0.09
N THR A 189 -4.98 -5.37 -0.53
CA THR A 189 -6.43 -5.35 -0.22
C THR A 189 -7.06 -6.73 -0.40
N CYS A 190 -6.73 -7.43 -1.49
CA CYS A 190 -7.21 -8.81 -1.74
C CYS A 190 -6.68 -9.79 -0.71
N THR A 191 -5.39 -9.68 -0.33
CA THR A 191 -4.78 -10.57 0.67
C THR A 191 -5.36 -10.31 2.04
N LEU A 192 -5.49 -9.04 2.45
CA LEU A 192 -6.15 -8.72 3.71
C LEU A 192 -7.59 -9.23 3.75
N GLY A 193 -8.33 -9.07 2.64
CA GLY A 193 -9.70 -9.62 2.55
C GLY A 193 -9.76 -11.13 2.80
N ARG A 194 -8.80 -11.91 2.26
CA ARG A 194 -8.69 -13.35 2.50
C ARG A 194 -8.29 -13.67 3.94
N LEU A 195 -7.35 -12.92 4.53
CA LEU A 195 -6.97 -13.07 5.94
C LEU A 195 -8.16 -12.86 6.88
N LEU A 196 -8.95 -11.81 6.65
CA LEU A 196 -10.15 -11.55 7.47
C LEU A 196 -11.22 -12.65 7.29
N LEU A 197 -11.38 -13.20 6.09
CA LEU A 197 -12.29 -14.33 5.84
C LEU A 197 -11.81 -15.63 6.49
N ALA A 198 -10.48 -15.82 6.64
CA ALA A 198 -9.89 -16.92 7.39
C ALA A 198 -9.96 -16.76 8.92
N GLY A 199 -10.58 -15.67 9.41
CA GLY A 199 -10.78 -15.41 10.84
C GLY A 199 -9.69 -14.58 11.51
N TYR A 200 -8.67 -14.16 10.76
CA TYR A 200 -7.63 -13.28 11.28
C TYR A 200 -8.09 -11.84 11.43
N ARG A 201 -7.32 -11.05 12.16
CA ARG A 201 -7.52 -9.61 12.35
C ARG A 201 -6.35 -8.81 11.77
N VAL A 202 -6.60 -7.53 11.53
CA VAL A 202 -5.59 -6.55 11.10
C VAL A 202 -5.49 -5.41 12.09
N ALA A 203 -4.27 -4.97 12.39
CA ALA A 203 -4.00 -3.78 13.19
C ALA A 203 -3.56 -2.61 12.29
N TYR A 204 -4.20 -1.46 12.44
CA TYR A 204 -3.67 -0.18 12.01
C TYR A 204 -2.92 0.44 13.19
N VAL A 205 -1.67 0.80 12.99
CA VAL A 205 -0.78 1.33 14.03
C VAL A 205 -0.39 2.76 13.67
N SER A 206 -1.07 3.73 14.29
CA SER A 206 -0.86 5.16 13.96
C SER A 206 0.51 5.68 14.41
N GLU A 207 1.09 5.09 15.43
CA GLU A 207 2.39 5.42 15.98
C GLU A 207 3.56 4.85 15.13
N ALA A 208 3.30 3.82 14.33
CA ALA A 208 4.23 3.31 13.34
C ALA A 208 4.06 4.13 12.05
N ALA A 209 4.86 5.17 11.88
CA ALA A 209 4.67 6.12 10.79
C ALA A 209 5.81 6.11 9.77
N VAL A 210 5.44 6.38 8.50
CA VAL A 210 6.38 6.67 7.40
C VAL A 210 5.96 7.95 6.68
N TYR A 211 6.91 8.69 6.14
CA TYR A 211 6.64 9.74 5.15
C TYR A 211 6.49 9.08 3.79
N HIS A 212 5.30 9.22 3.19
CA HIS A 212 4.99 8.68 1.88
C HIS A 212 3.77 9.36 1.29
N SER A 213 3.94 10.09 0.20
CA SER A 213 2.83 10.72 -0.52
C SER A 213 3.17 10.91 -1.99
N HIS A 214 2.15 11.08 -2.82
CA HIS A 214 2.30 11.32 -4.25
C HIS A 214 1.49 12.54 -4.67
N ASN A 215 2.11 13.44 -5.42
CA ASN A 215 1.50 14.64 -5.96
C ASN A 215 0.92 14.34 -7.36
N TYR A 216 -0.23 13.66 -7.40
CA TYR A 216 -0.85 13.30 -8.67
C TYR A 216 -1.42 14.51 -9.40
N SER A 217 -1.14 14.60 -10.70
CA SER A 217 -1.86 15.44 -11.65
C SER A 217 -3.31 14.95 -11.84
N LEU A 218 -4.16 15.75 -12.45
CA LEU A 218 -5.55 15.36 -12.76
C LEU A 218 -5.63 14.08 -13.61
N VAL A 219 -4.70 13.93 -14.56
CA VAL A 219 -4.62 12.75 -15.43
C VAL A 219 -4.20 11.50 -14.65
N GLU A 220 -3.24 11.63 -13.74
CA GLU A 220 -2.81 10.51 -12.89
C GLU A 220 -3.90 10.13 -11.89
N GLU A 221 -4.63 11.08 -11.31
CA GLU A 221 -5.80 10.78 -10.47
C GLU A 221 -6.90 10.04 -11.24
N PHE A 222 -7.16 10.43 -12.50
CA PHE A 222 -8.07 9.69 -13.37
C PHE A 222 -7.58 8.26 -13.58
N ARG A 223 -6.31 8.08 -14.00
CA ARG A 223 -5.71 6.78 -14.28
C ARG A 223 -5.70 5.88 -13.04
N ARG A 224 -5.33 6.42 -11.89
CA ARG A 224 -5.35 5.67 -10.62
C ARG A 224 -6.77 5.21 -10.28
N SER A 225 -7.75 6.10 -10.45
CA SER A 225 -9.17 5.77 -10.22
C SER A 225 -9.71 4.78 -11.24
N PHE A 226 -9.24 4.84 -12.49
CA PHE A 226 -9.54 3.84 -13.51
C PHE A 226 -9.08 2.45 -13.07
N ASP A 227 -7.83 2.32 -12.59
CA ASP A 227 -7.30 1.06 -12.12
C ASP A 227 -8.07 0.52 -10.91
N ILE A 228 -8.52 1.39 -9.99
CA ILE A 228 -9.42 1.02 -8.87
C ILE A 228 -10.75 0.46 -9.42
N GLY A 229 -11.30 1.09 -10.44
CA GLY A 229 -12.51 0.61 -11.11
C GLY A 229 -12.32 -0.76 -11.76
N VAL A 230 -11.17 -0.99 -12.42
CA VAL A 230 -10.80 -2.28 -12.99
C VAL A 230 -10.70 -3.34 -11.90
N LEU A 231 -9.95 -3.09 -10.82
CA LEU A 231 -9.85 -4.00 -9.67
C LEU A 231 -11.24 -4.41 -9.16
N HIS A 232 -12.11 -3.46 -8.91
CA HIS A 232 -13.45 -3.74 -8.39
C HIS A 232 -14.38 -4.42 -9.41
N SER A 233 -14.07 -4.40 -10.69
CA SER A 233 -14.83 -5.13 -11.72
C SER A 233 -14.31 -6.53 -11.96
N THR A 234 -13.03 -6.79 -11.73
CA THR A 234 -12.38 -8.11 -11.82
C THR A 234 -12.52 -8.89 -10.51
N GLU A 235 -12.24 -8.24 -9.38
CA GLU A 235 -12.37 -8.83 -8.04
C GLU A 235 -13.73 -8.49 -7.39
N LYS A 236 -14.82 -8.90 -8.05
CA LYS A 236 -16.20 -8.60 -7.63
C LYS A 236 -16.52 -9.04 -6.20
N TRP A 237 -15.85 -10.08 -5.73
CA TRP A 237 -16.04 -10.60 -4.37
C TRP A 237 -15.70 -9.56 -3.29
N LEU A 238 -14.74 -8.65 -3.53
CA LEU A 238 -14.41 -7.60 -2.58
C LEU A 238 -15.64 -6.72 -2.26
N LEU A 239 -16.34 -6.27 -3.31
CA LEU A 239 -17.54 -5.46 -3.14
C LEU A 239 -18.74 -6.28 -2.63
N ALA A 240 -18.85 -7.55 -3.01
CA ALA A 240 -19.90 -8.44 -2.53
C ALA A 240 -19.76 -8.72 -1.03
N THR A 241 -18.51 -8.90 -0.56
CA THR A 241 -18.22 -9.26 0.84
C THR A 241 -18.16 -8.05 1.76
N TYR A 242 -17.50 -6.96 1.31
CA TYR A 242 -17.17 -5.81 2.16
C TYR A 242 -17.99 -4.55 1.83
N GLY A 243 -18.92 -4.64 0.87
CA GLY A 243 -19.80 -3.54 0.51
C GLY A 243 -19.19 -2.53 -0.47
N ARG A 244 -19.96 -1.50 -0.77
CA ARG A 244 -19.63 -0.52 -1.82
C ARG A 244 -18.71 0.59 -1.30
N ALA A 245 -17.90 1.15 -2.22
CA ALA A 245 -17.00 2.27 -1.93
C ALA A 245 -17.71 3.65 -1.87
N GLU A 246 -18.98 3.73 -2.26
CA GLU A 246 -19.70 4.99 -2.51
C GLU A 246 -19.77 5.92 -1.30
N GLY A 247 -19.96 5.38 -0.09
CA GLY A 247 -19.96 6.18 1.13
C GLY A 247 -18.60 6.80 1.51
N VAL A 248 -17.50 6.21 1.03
CA VAL A 248 -16.13 6.70 1.29
C VAL A 248 -15.85 7.95 0.46
N GLY A 249 -16.26 7.97 -0.81
CA GLY A 249 -16.08 9.12 -1.71
C GLY A 249 -16.79 10.37 -1.20
N GLY A 250 -18.06 10.24 -0.77
CA GLY A 250 -18.81 11.37 -0.20
C GLY A 250 -18.19 11.95 1.08
N ARG A 251 -17.68 11.08 1.97
CA ARG A 251 -16.94 11.53 3.17
C ARG A 251 -15.64 12.25 2.83
N TYR A 252 -14.91 11.76 1.82
CA TYR A 252 -13.70 12.44 1.36
C TYR A 252 -14.00 13.82 0.79
N VAL A 253 -15.01 13.94 -0.10
CA VAL A 253 -15.42 15.24 -0.67
C VAL A 253 -15.79 16.24 0.43
N ARG A 254 -16.62 15.84 1.40
CA ARG A 254 -16.95 16.69 2.53
C ARG A 254 -15.71 17.10 3.34
N SER A 255 -14.79 16.17 3.55
CA SER A 255 -13.58 16.41 4.32
C SER A 255 -12.64 17.41 3.62
N VAL A 256 -12.43 17.29 2.29
CA VAL A 256 -11.58 18.22 1.55
C VAL A 256 -12.19 19.61 1.47
N LEU A 257 -13.51 19.74 1.28
CA LEU A 257 -14.20 21.03 1.30
C LEU A 257 -14.09 21.71 2.67
N ASN A 258 -14.22 20.95 3.75
CA ASN A 258 -14.02 21.47 5.12
C ASN A 258 -12.56 21.94 5.32
N MET A 259 -11.58 21.21 4.82
CA MET A 259 -10.17 21.62 4.89
C MET A 259 -9.96 22.93 4.14
N LEU A 260 -10.43 23.05 2.88
CA LEU A 260 -10.30 24.27 2.09
C LEU A 260 -10.95 25.49 2.77
N SER A 261 -12.11 25.28 3.41
CA SER A 261 -12.81 26.34 4.15
C SER A 261 -12.03 26.76 5.40
N ARG A 262 -11.56 25.81 6.22
CA ARG A 262 -10.81 26.08 7.46
C ARG A 262 -9.49 26.80 7.18
N GLU A 263 -8.80 26.41 6.12
CA GLU A 263 -7.52 26.99 5.72
C GLU A 263 -7.68 28.22 4.81
N LYS A 264 -8.92 28.63 4.52
CA LYS A 264 -9.26 29.77 3.64
C LYS A 264 -8.64 29.64 2.23
N LYS A 265 -8.41 28.43 1.74
CA LYS A 265 -7.82 28.11 0.44
C LYS A 265 -8.88 28.04 -0.67
N TYR A 266 -9.79 29.03 -0.74
CA TYR A 266 -10.91 29.02 -1.70
C TYR A 266 -10.47 29.03 -3.16
N HIS A 267 -9.27 29.58 -3.47
CA HIS A 267 -8.70 29.56 -4.80
C HIS A 267 -8.42 28.16 -5.36
N LEU A 268 -8.36 27.12 -4.49
CA LEU A 268 -8.19 25.72 -4.87
C LEU A 268 -9.53 25.00 -5.16
N LEU A 269 -10.68 25.65 -4.99
CA LEU A 269 -12.00 25.03 -5.26
C LEU A 269 -12.14 24.55 -6.72
N PRO A 270 -11.74 25.31 -7.77
CA PRO A 270 -11.80 24.81 -9.13
C PRO A 270 -11.00 23.52 -9.34
N ASP A 271 -9.74 23.46 -8.82
CA ASP A 271 -8.91 22.27 -8.90
C ASP A 271 -9.52 21.10 -8.11
N CYS A 272 -10.11 21.36 -6.92
CA CYS A 272 -10.83 20.36 -6.14
C CYS A 272 -11.98 19.72 -6.97
N VAL A 273 -12.79 20.52 -7.62
CA VAL A 273 -13.91 20.03 -8.48
C VAL A 273 -13.38 19.17 -9.62
N LEU A 274 -12.33 19.62 -10.32
CA LEU A 274 -11.71 18.88 -11.41
C LEU A 274 -11.15 17.53 -10.94
N ARG A 275 -10.53 17.46 -9.74
CA ARG A 275 -10.05 16.23 -9.12
C ARG A 275 -11.18 15.26 -8.79
N ILE A 276 -12.28 15.76 -8.26
CA ILE A 276 -13.48 14.95 -7.97
C ILE A 276 -14.04 14.35 -9.26
N ILE A 277 -14.17 15.16 -10.33
CA ILE A 277 -14.64 14.71 -11.65
C ILE A 277 -13.66 13.67 -12.23
N SER A 278 -12.36 13.93 -12.19
CA SER A 278 -11.32 12.99 -12.65
C SER A 278 -11.42 11.65 -11.93
N LYS A 279 -11.54 11.63 -10.59
CA LYS A 279 -11.68 10.40 -9.82
C LYS A 279 -12.97 9.65 -10.13
N ALA A 280 -14.11 10.34 -10.19
CA ALA A 280 -15.40 9.72 -10.48
C ALA A 280 -15.44 9.17 -11.91
N GLY A 281 -14.97 9.95 -12.89
CA GLY A 281 -14.88 9.54 -14.29
C GLY A 281 -13.95 8.35 -14.49
N GLY A 282 -12.74 8.41 -13.92
CA GLY A 282 -11.77 7.32 -13.96
C GLY A 282 -12.35 6.04 -13.38
N TYR A 283 -12.90 6.08 -12.17
CA TYR A 283 -13.51 4.93 -11.53
C TYR A 283 -14.64 4.31 -12.37
N THR A 284 -15.55 5.14 -12.87
CA THR A 284 -16.66 4.68 -13.70
C THR A 284 -16.15 4.03 -14.99
N CYS A 285 -15.22 4.67 -15.70
CA CYS A 285 -14.59 4.09 -16.89
C CYS A 285 -13.93 2.74 -16.57
N GLY A 286 -13.18 2.65 -15.46
CA GLY A 286 -12.55 1.42 -15.03
C GLY A 286 -13.55 0.30 -14.73
N ARG A 287 -14.66 0.59 -14.06
CA ARG A 287 -15.76 -0.37 -13.83
C ARG A 287 -16.32 -0.97 -15.12
N PHE A 288 -16.34 -0.19 -16.20
CA PHE A 288 -16.85 -0.59 -17.51
C PHE A 288 -15.74 -0.90 -18.53
N HIS A 289 -14.49 -1.08 -18.10
CA HIS A 289 -13.34 -1.29 -19.00
C HIS A 289 -13.56 -2.43 -20.01
N ALA A 290 -14.28 -3.50 -19.64
CA ALA A 290 -14.56 -4.62 -20.53
C ALA A 290 -15.35 -4.22 -21.79
N LYS A 291 -16.16 -3.16 -21.70
CA LYS A 291 -16.95 -2.59 -22.83
C LYS A 291 -16.13 -1.65 -23.71
N MET A 292 -14.91 -1.30 -23.31
CA MET A 292 -14.04 -0.36 -24.03
C MET A 292 -13.15 -1.12 -25.02
N PRO A 293 -12.80 -0.50 -26.17
CA PRO A 293 -11.80 -1.04 -27.08
C PRO A 293 -10.48 -1.35 -26.36
N ALA A 294 -9.91 -2.54 -26.59
CA ALA A 294 -8.70 -3.00 -25.89
C ALA A 294 -7.54 -2.00 -25.98
N ARG A 295 -7.35 -1.35 -27.15
CA ARG A 295 -6.31 -0.35 -27.41
C ARG A 295 -6.37 0.90 -26.53
N LEU A 296 -7.56 1.25 -25.99
CA LEU A 296 -7.74 2.43 -25.14
C LEU A 296 -7.42 2.16 -23.67
N ARG A 297 -7.58 0.92 -23.20
CA ARG A 297 -7.42 0.56 -21.78
C ARG A 297 -6.04 0.92 -21.21
N PRO A 298 -4.91 0.60 -21.89
CA PRO A 298 -3.57 0.96 -21.39
C PRO A 298 -3.36 2.48 -21.31
N LEU A 299 -3.99 3.27 -22.17
CA LEU A 299 -3.85 4.73 -22.18
C LEU A 299 -4.52 5.38 -20.97
N LEU A 300 -5.58 4.75 -20.45
CA LEU A 300 -6.37 5.21 -19.32
C LEU A 300 -5.87 4.68 -17.96
N SER A 301 -4.88 3.78 -17.97
CA SER A 301 -4.33 3.10 -16.79
C SER A 301 -3.03 3.74 -16.32
N MET A 302 -2.77 3.69 -15.00
CA MET A 302 -1.43 3.93 -14.43
C MET A 302 -0.52 2.74 -14.72
N ASN A 303 -1.05 1.51 -14.63
CA ASN A 303 -0.30 0.28 -14.85
C ASN A 303 -0.50 -0.21 -16.30
N ARG A 304 0.14 0.49 -17.24
CA ARG A 304 0.03 0.17 -18.67
C ARG A 304 0.56 -1.21 -19.03
N ALA A 305 1.62 -1.65 -18.34
CA ALA A 305 2.28 -2.92 -18.61
C ALA A 305 1.34 -4.11 -18.35
N TRP A 306 0.45 -4.02 -17.37
CA TRP A 306 -0.52 -5.06 -17.05
C TRP A 306 -1.45 -5.42 -18.21
N TRP A 307 -1.72 -4.48 -19.11
CA TRP A 307 -2.58 -4.69 -20.28
C TRP A 307 -1.88 -5.36 -21.45
N GLN A 308 -0.57 -5.59 -21.36
CA GLN A 308 0.25 -6.16 -22.45
C GLN A 308 0.53 -7.66 -22.25
N GLY A 309 0.21 -8.21 -21.09
CA GLY A 309 0.25 -9.65 -20.78
C GLY A 309 -1.12 -10.26 -20.92
#